data_e84bf2ddbd8a9eb66ccfa718a6323bd1
#
_entry.id   e84bf2ddbd8a9eb66ccfa718a6323bd1
#
_cell.length_a   1.000
_cell.length_b   1.000
_cell.length_c   1.000
_cell.angle_alpha   90.00
_cell.angle_beta   90.00
_cell.angle_gamma   90.00
#
_symmetry.space_group_name_H-M   'P 1'
#
loop_
_entity.id
_entity.type
_entity.pdbx_description
1 polymer ?
#
loop_
_entity_poly.entity_id
_entity_poly.type
_entity_poly.pdbx_seq_one_letter_code
_entity_poly.pdbx_strand_id
1 'polypeptide(L)'
;PDREKVLGFIPWKRKSSARGYSQAIEATWEEYKKETGSRWARRSNFSNSVDFIGWYLSKAPGAGVRRYEADKLYLGYHEGWGGYKRRTYKNKDWLLDVARKVKFNSIRYKRQLTNCPIEKPNRWWNPFD
;
A
#
# COMPACT_ATOMS: atom_id res chain seq x y z
N PRO A 1 3.45 27.49 4.40
CA PRO A 1 3.43 26.22 5.05
C PRO A 1 2.88 25.15 4.14
N ASP A 2 3.81 24.49 3.53
CA ASP A 2 3.55 23.66 2.38
C ASP A 2 3.21 22.26 2.86
N ARG A 3 2.03 21.82 2.51
CA ARG A 3 1.65 20.42 2.62
C ARG A 3 2.31 19.68 1.49
N GLU A 4 3.29 18.87 1.78
CA GLU A 4 3.84 17.97 0.77
C GLU A 4 2.72 17.08 0.25
N LYS A 5 2.47 17.18 -1.04
CA LYS A 5 1.52 16.31 -1.74
C LYS A 5 2.22 15.00 -2.04
N VAL A 6 1.88 13.96 -1.33
CA VAL A 6 2.32 12.61 -1.65
C VAL A 6 1.44 12.06 -2.76
N LEU A 7 2.06 11.50 -3.81
CA LEU A 7 1.37 11.02 -5.01
C LEU A 7 0.56 12.12 -5.73
N GLY A 8 0.93 13.41 -5.56
CA GLY A 8 0.33 14.54 -6.24
C GLY A 8 -1.07 14.94 -5.79
N PHE A 9 -1.76 14.16 -4.95
CA PHE A 9 -3.16 14.42 -4.60
C PHE A 9 -3.54 14.11 -3.14
N ILE A 10 -2.63 13.56 -2.31
CA ILE A 10 -2.86 13.30 -0.89
C ILE A 10 -2.12 14.36 -0.07
N PRO A 11 -2.83 15.25 0.67
CA PRO A 11 -2.18 16.19 1.57
C PRO A 11 -1.64 15.45 2.80
N TRP A 12 -0.32 15.41 2.95
CA TRP A 12 0.35 14.80 4.09
C TRP A 12 0.77 15.85 5.12
N LYS A 13 0.60 15.56 6.42
CA LYS A 13 1.05 16.47 7.47
C LYS A 13 2.57 16.54 7.54
N ARG A 14 3.14 17.75 7.58
CA ARG A 14 4.57 18.08 7.50
C ARG A 14 5.48 17.46 8.57
N LYS A 15 4.96 16.83 9.61
CA LYS A 15 5.74 16.23 10.70
C LYS A 15 5.64 14.72 10.75
N SER A 16 5.20 14.07 9.69
CA SER A 16 5.23 12.63 9.61
C SER A 16 6.64 12.12 9.33
N SER A 17 7.04 11.03 9.98
CA SER A 17 8.27 10.30 9.65
C SER A 17 8.16 9.48 8.35
N ALA A 18 7.04 9.58 7.64
CA ALA A 18 6.78 8.90 6.39
C ALA A 18 7.77 9.32 5.30
N ARG A 19 8.45 8.37 4.67
CA ARG A 19 9.47 8.61 3.65
C ARG A 19 9.47 7.57 2.54
N GLY A 20 10.07 7.95 1.41
CA GLY A 20 10.33 7.08 0.28
C GLY A 20 9.10 6.77 -0.56
N TYR A 21 9.23 5.81 -1.45
CA TYR A 21 8.18 5.43 -2.40
C TYR A 21 6.91 4.90 -1.72
N SER A 22 7.07 4.19 -0.61
CA SER A 22 5.94 3.61 0.14
C SER A 22 5.32 4.58 1.14
N GLN A 23 5.95 5.73 1.41
CA GLN A 23 5.57 6.67 2.48
C GLN A 23 5.45 5.99 3.86
N ALA A 24 6.28 4.98 4.09
CA ALA A 24 6.33 4.25 5.36
C ALA A 24 6.81 5.16 6.49
N ILE A 25 6.12 5.12 7.62
CA ILE A 25 6.59 5.74 8.86
C ILE A 25 7.73 4.89 9.45
N GLU A 26 8.62 5.54 10.19
CA GLU A 26 9.84 4.91 10.69
C GLU A 26 9.56 3.68 11.56
N ALA A 27 8.64 3.78 12.51
CA ALA A 27 8.30 2.67 13.40
C ALA A 27 7.82 1.43 12.65
N THR A 28 6.94 1.60 11.65
CA THR A 28 6.43 0.48 10.84
C THR A 28 7.51 -0.09 9.93
N TRP A 29 8.44 0.75 9.46
CA TRP A 29 9.57 0.30 8.66
C TRP A 29 10.56 -0.55 9.48
N GLU A 30 10.82 -0.17 10.72
CA GLU A 30 11.67 -0.96 11.62
C GLU A 30 11.02 -2.31 11.98
N GLU A 31 9.69 -2.32 12.19
CA GLU A 31 8.93 -3.56 12.37
C GLU A 31 9.07 -4.49 11.16
N TYR A 32 8.90 -3.96 9.95
CA TYR A 32 9.10 -4.69 8.70
C TYR A 32 10.51 -5.31 8.62
N LYS A 33 11.54 -4.51 8.87
CA LYS A 33 12.93 -4.99 8.84
C LYS A 33 13.17 -6.12 9.84
N LYS A 34 12.62 -5.98 11.04
CA LYS A 34 12.74 -6.98 12.10
C LYS A 34 12.03 -8.28 11.74
N GLU A 35 10.78 -8.21 11.27
CA GLU A 35 9.99 -9.39 10.95
C GLU A 35 10.50 -10.14 9.72
N THR A 36 10.99 -9.42 8.71
CA THR A 36 11.45 -10.03 7.46
C THR A 36 12.95 -10.34 7.42
N GLY A 37 13.72 -9.88 8.41
CA GLY A 37 15.17 -9.98 8.40
C GLY A 37 15.87 -9.03 7.42
N SER A 38 15.14 -8.08 6.85
CA SER A 38 15.61 -7.16 5.82
C SER A 38 16.42 -5.99 6.40
N ARG A 39 17.48 -6.28 7.14
CA ARG A 39 18.29 -5.29 7.89
C ARG A 39 18.73 -4.07 7.08
N TRP A 40 19.07 -4.28 5.83
CA TRP A 40 19.66 -3.26 4.94
C TRP A 40 18.63 -2.57 4.05
N ALA A 41 17.35 -2.88 4.22
CA ALA A 41 16.27 -2.27 3.45
C ALA A 41 16.21 -0.75 3.71
N ARG A 42 16.06 0.01 2.62
CA ARG A 42 15.99 1.48 2.64
C ARG A 42 14.66 1.96 2.08
N ARG A 43 14.02 2.90 2.77
CA ARG A 43 12.75 3.51 2.32
C ARG A 43 12.86 4.26 0.98
N SER A 44 14.06 4.68 0.61
CA SER A 44 14.35 5.33 -0.67
C SER A 44 14.59 4.33 -1.82
N ASN A 45 14.67 3.03 -1.54
CA ASN A 45 14.85 2.01 -2.56
C ASN A 45 13.49 1.50 -3.02
N PHE A 46 13.25 1.52 -4.33
CA PHE A 46 11.97 1.12 -4.92
C PHE A 46 11.61 -0.34 -4.63
N SER A 47 12.54 -1.26 -4.86
CA SER A 47 12.32 -2.69 -4.61
C SER A 47 11.99 -2.99 -3.15
N ASN A 48 12.73 -2.37 -2.22
CA ASN A 48 12.44 -2.52 -0.79
C ASN A 48 11.07 -1.93 -0.41
N SER A 49 10.68 -0.83 -1.04
CA SER A 49 9.37 -0.21 -0.81
C SER A 49 8.21 -1.07 -1.32
N VAL A 50 8.37 -1.72 -2.47
CA VAL A 50 7.38 -2.65 -3.01
C VAL A 50 7.23 -3.87 -2.09
N ASP A 51 8.34 -4.43 -1.62
CA ASP A 51 8.34 -5.55 -0.68
C ASP A 51 7.66 -5.18 0.64
N PHE A 52 7.97 -4.00 1.17
CA PHE A 52 7.30 -3.43 2.35
C PHE A 52 5.77 -3.34 2.15
N ILE A 53 5.32 -2.82 1.01
CA ILE A 53 3.88 -2.71 0.72
C ILE A 53 3.24 -4.10 0.74
N GLY A 54 3.86 -5.09 0.09
CA GLY A 54 3.39 -6.47 0.09
C GLY A 54 3.30 -7.07 1.49
N TRP A 55 4.36 -6.88 2.31
CA TRP A 55 4.37 -7.31 3.71
C TRP A 55 3.25 -6.65 4.52
N TYR A 56 3.08 -5.33 4.36
CA TYR A 56 2.05 -4.59 5.09
C TYR A 56 0.64 -5.06 4.71
N LEU A 57 0.37 -5.23 3.42
CA LEU A 57 -0.92 -5.69 2.92
C LEU A 57 -1.19 -7.16 3.26
N SER A 58 -0.17 -7.97 3.49
CA SER A 58 -0.34 -9.36 3.93
C SER A 58 -1.02 -9.47 5.31
N LYS A 59 -1.02 -8.40 6.09
CA LYS A 59 -1.71 -8.31 7.39
C LYS A 59 -3.21 -8.03 7.27
N ALA A 60 -3.72 -7.74 6.07
CA ALA A 60 -5.12 -7.40 5.83
C ALA A 60 -6.13 -8.45 6.32
N PRO A 61 -5.90 -9.77 6.16
CA PRO A 61 -6.82 -10.78 6.67
C PRO A 61 -7.08 -10.67 8.18
N GLY A 62 -6.09 -10.28 8.97
CA GLY A 62 -6.24 -10.02 10.40
C GLY A 62 -7.20 -8.87 10.74
N ALA A 63 -7.49 -8.01 9.78
CA ALA A 63 -8.47 -6.93 9.89
C ALA A 63 -9.80 -7.26 9.16
N GLY A 64 -9.97 -8.49 8.68
CA GLY A 64 -11.15 -8.92 7.94
C GLY A 64 -11.21 -8.42 6.49
N VAL A 65 -10.08 -7.99 5.93
CA VAL A 65 -10.00 -7.46 4.56
C VAL A 65 -9.42 -8.50 3.62
N ARG A 66 -10.09 -8.71 2.51
CA ARG A 66 -9.66 -9.65 1.47
C ARG A 66 -8.80 -8.94 0.43
N ARG A 67 -7.86 -9.68 -0.19
CA ARG A 67 -6.88 -9.14 -1.16
C ARG A 67 -7.49 -8.47 -2.40
N TYR A 68 -8.74 -8.71 -2.72
CA TYR A 68 -9.43 -8.06 -3.86
C TYR A 68 -10.23 -6.82 -3.46
N GLU A 69 -10.32 -6.51 -2.18
CA GLU A 69 -11.03 -5.33 -1.67
C GLU A 69 -10.10 -4.11 -1.66
N ALA A 70 -9.78 -3.60 -2.86
CA ALA A 70 -8.78 -2.57 -3.07
C ALA A 70 -9.04 -1.28 -2.28
N ASP A 71 -10.30 -0.88 -2.13
CA ASP A 71 -10.70 0.28 -1.32
C ASP A 71 -10.35 0.09 0.15
N LYS A 72 -10.63 -1.06 0.71
CA LYS A 72 -10.33 -1.38 2.11
C LYS A 72 -8.84 -1.58 2.35
N LEU A 73 -8.12 -2.19 1.40
CA LEU A 73 -6.67 -2.28 1.45
C LEU A 73 -6.04 -0.89 1.49
N TYR A 74 -6.53 0.04 0.67
CA TYR A 74 -6.06 1.41 0.67
C TYR A 74 -6.35 2.12 1.99
N LEU A 75 -7.55 1.99 2.54
CA LEU A 75 -7.90 2.56 3.85
C LEU A 75 -7.02 1.99 4.96
N GLY A 76 -6.78 0.68 4.96
CA GLY A 76 -5.89 0.03 5.93
C GLY A 76 -4.45 0.48 5.78
N TYR A 77 -3.98 0.69 4.56
CA TYR A 77 -2.64 1.22 4.30
C TYR A 77 -2.48 2.66 4.79
N HIS A 78 -3.49 3.49 4.57
CA HIS A 78 -3.46 4.90 4.97
C HIS A 78 -3.60 5.10 6.49
N GLU A 79 -4.56 4.42 7.11
CA GLU A 79 -4.90 4.59 8.54
C GLU A 79 -4.11 3.69 9.48
N GLY A 80 -3.41 2.71 8.94
CA GLY A 80 -2.90 1.58 9.71
C GLY A 80 -4.01 0.56 10.00
N TRP A 81 -3.65 -0.70 10.19
CA TRP A 81 -4.67 -1.74 10.47
C TRP A 81 -5.39 -1.53 11.80
N GLY A 82 -4.70 -0.97 12.80
CA GLY A 82 -5.33 -0.57 14.05
C GLY A 82 -6.35 0.55 13.85
N GLY A 83 -5.98 1.58 13.10
CA GLY A 83 -6.89 2.69 12.73
C GLY A 83 -8.06 2.19 11.89
N TYR A 84 -7.81 1.32 10.93
CA TYR A 84 -8.87 0.72 10.12
C TYR A 84 -9.90 -0.02 10.99
N LYS A 85 -9.46 -0.83 11.94
CA LYS A 85 -10.36 -1.54 12.88
C LYS A 85 -11.18 -0.57 13.75
N ARG A 86 -10.59 0.53 14.17
CA ARG A 86 -11.27 1.61 14.92
C ARG A 86 -12.10 2.53 14.04
N ARG A 87 -12.07 2.34 12.72
CA ARG A 87 -12.79 3.16 11.74
C ARG A 87 -12.41 4.65 11.77
N THR A 88 -11.15 4.96 11.95
CA THR A 88 -10.64 6.34 11.97
C THR A 88 -10.85 7.08 10.65
N TYR A 89 -11.11 6.36 9.55
CA TYR A 89 -11.44 6.90 8.23
C TYR A 89 -12.88 7.43 8.12
N LYS A 90 -13.76 7.09 9.06
CA LYS A 90 -15.22 7.31 8.96
C LYS A 90 -15.61 8.75 8.62
N ASN A 91 -14.93 9.74 9.20
CA ASN A 91 -15.21 11.16 9.02
C ASN A 91 -14.27 11.83 8.01
N LYS A 92 -13.50 11.07 7.27
CA LYS A 92 -12.55 11.56 6.25
C LYS A 92 -13.14 11.36 4.86
N ASP A 93 -14.09 12.19 4.46
CA ASP A 93 -14.79 12.06 3.17
C ASP A 93 -13.83 12.04 1.99
N TRP A 94 -12.78 12.89 2.04
CA TRP A 94 -11.74 12.92 1.01
C TRP A 94 -11.01 11.58 0.87
N LEU A 95 -10.75 10.89 2.00
CA LEU A 95 -10.08 9.59 2.00
C LEU A 95 -11.00 8.49 1.44
N LEU A 96 -12.27 8.52 1.80
CA LEU A 96 -13.28 7.61 1.26
C LEU A 96 -13.45 7.79 -0.25
N ASP A 97 -13.38 9.03 -0.76
CA ASP A 97 -13.42 9.32 -2.18
C ASP A 97 -12.21 8.76 -2.92
N VAL A 98 -11.01 8.91 -2.34
CA VAL A 98 -9.79 8.33 -2.91
C VAL A 98 -9.87 6.80 -2.92
N ALA A 99 -10.33 6.20 -1.84
CA ALA A 99 -10.50 4.74 -1.74
C ALA A 99 -11.45 4.20 -2.83
N ARG A 100 -12.56 4.90 -3.10
CA ARG A 100 -13.46 4.56 -4.20
C ARG A 100 -12.78 4.63 -5.57
N LYS A 101 -11.96 5.65 -5.82
CA LYS A 101 -11.16 5.76 -7.05
C LYS A 101 -10.17 4.61 -7.20
N VAL A 102 -9.52 4.23 -6.11
CA VAL A 102 -8.60 3.08 -6.09
C VAL A 102 -9.34 1.79 -6.47
N LYS A 103 -10.50 1.55 -5.88
CA LYS A 103 -11.35 0.41 -6.23
C LYS A 103 -11.75 0.40 -7.70
N PHE A 104 -12.25 1.53 -8.20
CA PHE A 104 -12.63 1.67 -9.61
C PHE A 104 -11.47 1.38 -10.55
N ASN A 105 -10.30 1.95 -10.28
CA ASN A 105 -9.09 1.73 -11.07
C ASN A 105 -8.63 0.27 -11.00
N SER A 106 -8.72 -0.36 -9.85
CA SER A 106 -8.38 -1.78 -9.67
C SER A 106 -9.24 -2.67 -10.56
N ILE A 107 -10.55 -2.43 -10.62
CA ILE A 107 -11.48 -3.17 -11.47
C ILE A 107 -11.15 -2.92 -12.95
N ARG A 108 -10.88 -1.67 -13.32
CA ARG A 108 -10.50 -1.29 -14.69
C ARG A 108 -9.21 -1.99 -15.13
N TYR A 109 -8.18 -1.98 -14.31
CA TYR A 109 -6.91 -2.64 -14.62
C TYR A 109 -7.06 -4.16 -14.71
N LYS A 110 -7.83 -4.77 -13.81
CA LYS A 110 -8.14 -6.19 -13.88
C LYS A 110 -8.80 -6.55 -15.21
N ARG A 111 -9.76 -5.77 -15.66
CA ARG A 111 -10.43 -5.95 -16.96
C ARG A 111 -9.46 -5.80 -18.14
N GLN A 112 -8.59 -4.79 -18.08
CA GLN A 112 -7.56 -4.58 -19.11
C GLN A 112 -6.59 -5.77 -19.18
N LEU A 113 -6.13 -6.27 -18.04
CA LEU A 113 -5.23 -7.43 -17.97
C LEU A 113 -5.90 -8.71 -18.49
N THR A 114 -7.20 -8.89 -18.25
CA THR A 114 -7.95 -10.04 -18.77
C THR A 114 -8.05 -10.01 -20.29
N ASN A 115 -8.18 -8.81 -20.88
CA ASN A 115 -8.34 -8.63 -22.32
C ASN A 115 -7.00 -8.46 -23.08
N CYS A 116 -5.90 -8.27 -22.37
CA CYS A 116 -4.57 -8.13 -22.94
C CYS A 116 -3.72 -9.34 -22.54
N PRO A 117 -3.46 -10.29 -23.47
CA PRO A 117 -2.62 -11.44 -23.16
C PRO A 117 -1.19 -10.95 -22.87
N ILE A 118 -0.81 -11.00 -21.61
CA ILE A 118 0.56 -10.77 -21.19
C ILE A 118 1.33 -12.07 -21.49
N GLU A 119 2.38 -11.98 -22.30
CA GLU A 119 3.32 -13.11 -22.44
C GLU A 119 3.85 -13.46 -21.04
N LYS A 120 3.69 -14.72 -20.67
CA LYS A 120 4.24 -15.19 -19.40
C LYS A 120 5.75 -14.95 -19.43
N PRO A 121 6.32 -14.28 -18.42
CA PRO A 121 7.75 -14.11 -18.34
C PRO A 121 8.45 -15.47 -18.39
N ASN A 122 9.64 -15.49 -18.98
CA ASN A 122 10.44 -16.69 -19.09
C ASN A 122 10.55 -17.40 -17.74
N ARG A 123 10.57 -18.72 -17.78
CA ARG A 123 10.49 -19.62 -16.61
C ARG A 123 11.49 -19.32 -15.49
N TRP A 124 12.67 -18.77 -15.83
CA TRP A 124 13.68 -18.37 -14.84
C TRP A 124 13.22 -17.23 -13.89
N TRP A 125 12.15 -16.54 -14.27
CA TRP A 125 11.64 -15.38 -13.54
C TRP A 125 10.48 -15.72 -12.61
N ASN A 126 9.91 -16.91 -12.71
CA ASN A 126 8.75 -17.28 -11.89
C ASN A 126 9.21 -18.09 -10.65
N PRO A 127 9.21 -17.48 -9.45
CA PRO A 127 9.65 -18.16 -8.24
C PRO A 127 8.70 -19.26 -7.77
N PHE A 128 7.56 -19.47 -8.46
CA PHE A 128 6.51 -20.42 -8.10
C PHE A 128 6.35 -21.59 -9.09
N ASP A 129 7.24 -21.71 -10.05
CA ASP A 129 7.31 -22.88 -10.94
C ASP A 129 8.20 -23.97 -10.38
#